data_e20b602b31a072fd1a2b8a4008426cc4
#
_entry.id   e20b602b31a072fd1a2b8a4008426cc4
#
_cell.length_a   1.000
_cell.length_b   1.000
_cell.length_c   1.000
_cell.angle_alpha   90.00
_cell.angle_beta   90.00
_cell.angle_gamma   90.00
#
_symmetry.space_group_name_H-M   'P 1'
#
loop_
_entity.id
_entity.type
_entity.pdbx_description
1 polymer ?
#
loop_
_entity_poly.entity_id
_entity_poly.type
_entity_poly.pdbx_seq_one_letter_code
_entity_poly.pdbx_strand_id
1 'polypeptide(L)'
;LANIEKYQRNITQVENHNSLIDTSLANAEGIMNELKDLMIQANNGVYSADDLASIDQQASQSLQQILDIANTKDETGGYVFAGYQIDDAPFVLQTDNSVDYRGDNGVRELQIAKNVSMASNQSGEHVFQKVPNAIGDFSATYNTNNSGIGVERAVVADASVYDSTANPANFTFEFIS
;
A
#
# COMPACT_ATOMS: atom_id res chain seq x y z
N LEU A 1 28.04 26.32 -17.45
CA LEU A 1 28.52 25.63 -16.22
C LEU A 1 27.40 25.56 -15.17
N ALA A 2 26.78 26.68 -14.76
CA ALA A 2 25.74 26.72 -13.71
C ALA A 2 24.56 25.77 -13.93
N ASN A 3 24.12 25.57 -15.18
CA ASN A 3 23.02 24.64 -15.47
C ASN A 3 23.43 23.18 -15.33
N ILE A 4 24.68 22.83 -15.63
CA ILE A 4 25.18 21.46 -15.48
C ILE A 4 25.26 21.11 -13.98
N GLU A 5 25.79 22.00 -13.18
CA GLU A 5 25.86 21.83 -11.72
C GLU A 5 24.47 21.71 -11.09
N LYS A 6 23.47 22.47 -11.58
CA LYS A 6 22.08 22.34 -11.15
C LYS A 6 21.54 20.95 -11.47
N TYR A 7 21.75 20.48 -12.70
CA TYR A 7 21.27 19.14 -13.11
C TYR A 7 21.94 18.03 -12.30
N GLN A 8 23.24 18.14 -12.04
CA GLN A 8 23.96 17.17 -11.20
C GLN A 8 23.39 17.12 -9.78
N ARG A 9 23.13 18.28 -9.14
CA ARG A 9 22.49 18.31 -7.81
C ARG A 9 21.10 17.67 -7.84
N ASN A 10 20.30 17.99 -8.85
CA ASN A 10 18.95 17.41 -8.99
C ASN A 10 19.00 15.89 -9.19
N ILE A 11 19.95 15.38 -9.98
CA ILE A 11 20.16 13.94 -10.18
C ILE A 11 20.50 13.29 -8.84
N THR A 12 21.48 13.81 -8.13
CA THR A 12 21.86 13.25 -6.81
C THR A 12 20.68 13.27 -5.82
N GLN A 13 19.87 14.33 -5.83
CA GLN A 13 18.69 14.41 -4.98
C GLN A 13 17.65 13.35 -5.36
N VAL A 14 17.38 13.14 -6.65
CA VAL A 14 16.46 12.09 -7.11
C VAL A 14 16.98 10.70 -6.76
N GLU A 15 18.27 10.46 -6.95
CA GLU A 15 18.92 9.19 -6.59
C GLU A 15 18.78 8.89 -5.09
N ASN A 16 19.05 9.87 -4.22
CA ASN A 16 18.92 9.73 -2.78
C ASN A 16 17.47 9.43 -2.38
N HIS A 17 16.50 10.18 -2.94
CA HIS A 17 15.07 9.94 -2.67
C HIS A 17 14.63 8.56 -3.13
N ASN A 18 14.99 8.15 -4.34
CA ASN A 18 14.63 6.83 -4.85
C ASN A 18 15.27 5.71 -4.02
N SER A 19 16.53 5.87 -3.61
CA SER A 19 17.19 4.90 -2.72
C SER A 19 16.50 4.79 -1.35
N LEU A 20 16.02 5.92 -0.81
CA LEU A 20 15.25 5.94 0.44
C LEU A 20 13.89 5.23 0.27
N ILE A 21 13.19 5.49 -0.85
CA ILE A 21 11.94 4.83 -1.20
C ILE A 21 12.16 3.32 -1.33
N ASP A 22 13.14 2.88 -2.11
CA ASP A 22 13.45 1.47 -2.32
C ASP A 22 13.78 0.75 -1.01
N THR A 23 14.57 1.38 -0.14
CA THR A 23 14.90 0.84 1.19
C THR A 23 13.65 0.73 2.06
N SER A 24 12.80 1.75 2.06
CA SER A 24 11.56 1.76 2.82
C SER A 24 10.60 0.67 2.36
N LEU A 25 10.46 0.48 1.05
CA LEU A 25 9.61 -0.56 0.46
C LEU A 25 10.15 -1.97 0.74
N ALA A 26 11.45 -2.18 0.65
CA ALA A 26 12.07 -3.48 0.98
C ALA A 26 11.86 -3.84 2.47
N ASN A 27 11.95 -2.85 3.37
CA ASN A 27 11.67 -3.06 4.79
C ASN A 27 10.18 -3.38 5.02
N ALA A 28 9.26 -2.64 4.37
CA ALA A 28 7.83 -2.91 4.46
C ALA A 28 7.48 -4.32 3.94
N GLU A 29 8.07 -4.75 2.82
CA GLU A 29 7.91 -6.11 2.29
C GLU A 29 8.37 -7.18 3.30
N GLY A 30 9.51 -6.96 3.97
CA GLY A 30 10.00 -7.85 5.03
C GLY A 30 8.97 -8.01 6.16
N ILE A 31 8.43 -6.91 6.67
CA ILE A 31 7.42 -6.92 7.73
C ILE A 31 6.11 -7.57 7.25
N MET A 32 5.69 -7.33 6.01
CA MET A 32 4.50 -7.97 5.45
C MET A 32 4.66 -9.50 5.34
N ASN A 33 5.86 -9.99 5.03
CA ASN A 33 6.15 -11.42 5.04
C ASN A 33 6.08 -12.01 6.45
N GLU A 34 6.61 -11.30 7.47
CA GLU A 34 6.48 -11.71 8.87
C GLU A 34 5.01 -11.74 9.33
N LEU A 35 4.22 -10.71 8.97
CA LEU A 35 2.78 -10.69 9.24
C LEU A 35 2.05 -11.87 8.61
N LYS A 36 2.37 -12.20 7.36
CA LYS A 36 1.81 -13.37 6.69
C LYS A 36 2.11 -14.66 7.46
N ASP A 37 3.33 -14.83 7.94
CA ASP A 37 3.72 -16.01 8.72
C ASP A 37 2.98 -16.06 10.07
N LEU A 38 2.81 -14.92 10.74
CA LEU A 38 1.99 -14.81 11.96
C LEU A 38 0.52 -15.16 11.69
N MET A 39 -0.06 -14.72 10.58
CA MET A 39 -1.43 -15.06 10.19
C MET A 39 -1.59 -16.58 9.93
N ILE A 40 -0.61 -17.20 9.27
CA ILE A 40 -0.60 -18.65 9.06
C ILE A 40 -0.53 -19.39 10.39
N GLN A 41 0.32 -18.93 11.31
CA GLN A 41 0.39 -19.47 12.66
C GLN A 41 -0.94 -19.33 13.41
N ALA A 42 -1.52 -18.14 13.44
CA ALA A 42 -2.80 -17.86 14.11
C ALA A 42 -3.95 -18.74 13.61
N ASN A 43 -3.95 -19.06 12.30
CA ASN A 43 -4.96 -19.94 11.69
C ASN A 43 -4.75 -21.43 11.99
N ASN A 44 -3.66 -21.79 12.65
CA ASN A 44 -3.36 -23.18 13.00
C ASN A 44 -4.06 -23.51 14.33
N GLY A 45 -5.15 -24.27 14.31
CA GLY A 45 -6.05 -24.55 15.45
C GLY A 45 -5.44 -25.23 16.69
N VAL A 46 -4.10 -25.25 16.83
CA VAL A 46 -3.34 -25.83 17.94
C VAL A 46 -3.00 -24.81 19.02
N TYR A 47 -3.11 -23.51 18.72
CA TYR A 47 -2.69 -22.43 19.64
C TYR A 47 -3.73 -22.14 20.72
N SER A 48 -3.25 -21.90 21.96
CA SER A 48 -4.08 -21.45 23.07
C SER A 48 -4.50 -19.98 22.93
N ALA A 49 -5.44 -19.52 23.74
CA ALA A 49 -5.84 -18.11 23.77
C ALA A 49 -4.67 -17.17 24.13
N ASP A 50 -3.76 -17.60 25.00
CA ASP A 50 -2.58 -16.83 25.39
C ASP A 50 -1.56 -16.73 24.24
N ASP A 51 -1.40 -17.81 23.46
CA ASP A 51 -0.55 -17.81 22.28
C ASP A 51 -1.12 -16.86 21.19
N LEU A 52 -2.43 -16.91 20.97
CA LEU A 52 -3.10 -16.00 20.03
C LEU A 52 -2.99 -14.53 20.44
N ALA A 53 -3.09 -14.24 21.76
CA ALA A 53 -2.87 -12.88 22.28
C ALA A 53 -1.42 -12.41 22.04
N SER A 54 -0.45 -13.32 22.13
CA SER A 54 0.96 -13.01 21.82
C SER A 54 1.17 -12.72 20.33
N ILE A 55 0.50 -13.46 19.44
CA ILE A 55 0.53 -13.22 17.99
C ILE A 55 -0.13 -11.87 17.67
N ASP A 56 -1.26 -11.54 18.28
CA ASP A 56 -1.94 -10.25 18.10
C ASP A 56 -1.04 -9.07 18.50
N GLN A 57 -0.32 -9.20 19.64
CA GLN A 57 0.66 -8.18 20.03
C GLN A 57 1.79 -8.02 19.03
N GLN A 58 2.32 -9.10 18.48
CA GLN A 58 3.35 -9.05 17.43
C GLN A 58 2.82 -8.41 16.15
N ALA A 59 1.60 -8.78 15.72
CA ALA A 59 0.95 -8.18 14.55
C ALA A 59 0.73 -6.67 14.72
N SER A 60 0.32 -6.24 15.94
CA SER A 60 0.16 -4.83 16.27
C SER A 60 1.49 -4.06 16.21
N GLN A 61 2.58 -4.66 16.67
CA GLN A 61 3.92 -4.07 16.57
C GLN A 61 4.38 -3.96 15.11
N SER A 62 4.12 -4.98 14.30
CA SER A 62 4.44 -4.97 12.86
C SER A 62 3.63 -3.89 12.11
N LEU A 63 2.35 -3.69 12.47
CA LEU A 63 1.54 -2.59 11.92
C LEU A 63 2.16 -1.23 12.25
N GLN A 64 2.60 -1.03 13.50
CA GLN A 64 3.25 0.22 13.89
C GLN A 64 4.54 0.46 13.10
N GLN A 65 5.35 -0.56 12.87
CA GLN A 65 6.57 -0.46 12.06
C GLN A 65 6.25 -0.10 10.59
N ILE A 66 5.20 -0.68 10.01
CA ILE A 66 4.76 -0.30 8.64
C ILE A 66 4.31 1.17 8.62
N LEU A 67 3.59 1.64 9.64
CA LEU A 67 3.20 3.05 9.74
C LEU A 67 4.41 3.98 9.86
N ASP A 68 5.42 3.60 10.62
CA ASP A 68 6.66 4.36 10.76
C ASP A 68 7.40 4.44 9.42
N ILE A 69 7.44 3.33 8.66
CA ILE A 69 8.00 3.29 7.31
C ILE A 69 7.19 4.16 6.36
N ALA A 70 5.86 4.05 6.38
CA ALA A 70 4.97 4.84 5.53
C ALA A 70 5.04 6.35 5.84
N ASN A 71 5.48 6.71 7.05
CA ASN A 71 5.73 8.08 7.51
C ASN A 71 7.25 8.44 7.51
N THR A 72 8.04 7.79 6.66
CA THR A 72 9.47 8.11 6.53
C THR A 72 9.66 9.54 6.03
N LYS A 73 10.61 10.25 6.64
CA LYS A 73 11.03 11.60 6.24
C LYS A 73 12.35 11.56 5.48
N ASP A 74 12.49 12.48 4.54
CA ASP A 74 13.74 12.73 3.85
C ASP A 74 14.71 13.61 4.70
N GLU A 75 15.90 13.89 4.16
CA GLU A 75 16.94 14.70 4.80
C GLU A 75 16.48 16.15 5.08
N THR A 76 15.46 16.63 4.37
CA THR A 76 14.88 17.97 4.56
C THR A 76 13.77 17.99 5.60
N GLY A 77 13.40 16.84 6.13
CA GLY A 77 12.33 16.66 7.12
C GLY A 77 10.92 16.51 6.52
N GLY A 78 10.82 16.48 5.18
CA GLY A 78 9.56 16.26 4.48
C GLY A 78 9.19 14.78 4.39
N TYR A 79 7.91 14.47 4.46
CA TYR A 79 7.42 13.10 4.30
C TYR A 79 7.52 12.64 2.84
N VAL A 80 8.13 11.46 2.63
CA VAL A 80 8.45 10.94 1.31
C VAL A 80 7.19 10.50 0.55
N PHE A 81 6.20 9.93 1.26
CA PHE A 81 4.99 9.36 0.69
C PHE A 81 3.76 10.28 0.75
N ALA A 82 3.93 11.55 1.11
CA ALA A 82 2.85 12.50 1.31
C ALA A 82 2.39 13.25 0.03
N GLY A 83 3.01 12.98 -1.13
CA GLY A 83 2.75 13.74 -2.35
C GLY A 83 3.33 15.15 -2.29
N TYR A 84 2.49 16.19 -2.43
CA TYR A 84 2.88 17.60 -2.22
C TYR A 84 2.76 18.06 -0.77
N GLN A 85 1.97 17.36 0.08
CA GLN A 85 1.70 17.74 1.47
C GLN A 85 2.77 17.19 2.43
N ILE A 86 4.02 17.60 2.22
CA ILE A 86 5.19 17.01 2.89
C ILE A 86 5.34 17.38 4.38
N ASP A 87 4.58 18.34 4.87
CA ASP A 87 4.72 18.87 6.23
C ASP A 87 3.97 18.00 7.27
N ASP A 88 2.88 17.34 6.85
CA ASP A 88 2.02 16.53 7.72
C ASP A 88 2.22 15.03 7.46
N ALA A 89 2.09 14.22 8.53
CA ALA A 89 2.20 12.77 8.43
C ALA A 89 1.11 12.20 7.50
N PRO A 90 1.51 11.52 6.41
CA PRO A 90 0.55 11.02 5.44
C PRO A 90 -0.32 9.87 5.95
N PHE A 91 0.16 9.06 6.89
CA PHE A 91 -0.60 7.93 7.42
C PHE A 91 -0.86 8.11 8.92
N VAL A 92 -2.11 8.07 9.31
CA VAL A 92 -2.54 8.27 10.70
C VAL A 92 -3.41 7.11 11.15
N LEU A 93 -2.97 6.44 12.23
CA LEU A 93 -3.75 5.38 12.87
C LEU A 93 -4.91 5.99 13.64
N GLN A 94 -6.11 5.50 13.39
CA GLN A 94 -7.33 5.89 14.07
C GLN A 94 -7.59 5.01 15.31
N THR A 95 -8.52 5.41 16.17
CA THR A 95 -8.88 4.69 17.39
C THR A 95 -9.58 3.35 17.13
N ASP A 96 -10.11 3.15 15.94
CA ASP A 96 -10.73 1.90 15.49
C ASP A 96 -9.75 0.96 14.76
N ASN A 97 -8.44 1.24 14.86
CA ASN A 97 -7.34 0.57 14.17
C ASN A 97 -7.36 0.69 12.63
N SER A 98 -8.19 1.56 12.05
CA SER A 98 -8.07 1.92 10.65
C SER A 98 -6.92 2.91 10.43
N VAL A 99 -6.41 2.98 9.21
CA VAL A 99 -5.34 3.90 8.81
C VAL A 99 -5.86 4.85 7.75
N ASP A 100 -5.87 6.16 8.08
CA ASP A 100 -6.23 7.21 7.14
C ASP A 100 -5.00 7.69 6.38
N TYR A 101 -5.14 7.84 5.06
CA TYR A 101 -4.17 8.56 4.25
C TYR A 101 -4.58 10.03 4.12
N ARG A 102 -3.71 10.92 4.56
CA ARG A 102 -3.90 12.38 4.55
C ARG A 102 -2.99 13.11 3.56
N GLY A 103 -2.18 12.36 2.84
CA GLY A 103 -1.37 12.92 1.75
C GLY A 103 -2.19 13.16 0.49
N ASP A 104 -1.52 13.52 -0.58
CA ASP A 104 -2.11 13.63 -1.90
C ASP A 104 -1.35 12.78 -2.94
N ASN A 105 -1.87 12.73 -4.18
CA ASN A 105 -1.26 11.97 -5.27
C ASN A 105 -0.29 12.81 -6.12
N GLY A 106 0.23 13.90 -5.56
CA GLY A 106 1.16 14.79 -6.24
C GLY A 106 2.50 14.12 -6.53
N VAL A 107 2.96 14.28 -7.76
CA VAL A 107 4.28 13.84 -8.20
C VAL A 107 5.20 15.06 -8.31
N ARG A 108 6.24 15.10 -7.49
CA ARG A 108 7.26 16.14 -7.54
C ARG A 108 8.30 15.75 -8.58
N GLU A 109 8.52 16.62 -9.53
CA GLU A 109 9.50 16.40 -10.59
C GLU A 109 10.70 17.35 -10.44
N LEU A 110 11.88 16.83 -10.63
CA LEU A 110 13.12 17.59 -10.70
C LEU A 110 13.67 17.53 -12.12
N GLN A 111 14.04 18.70 -12.64
CA GLN A 111 14.67 18.79 -13.95
C GLN A 111 16.11 18.29 -13.90
N ILE A 112 16.41 17.21 -14.61
CA ILE A 112 17.71 16.52 -14.65
C ILE A 112 18.51 16.80 -15.91
N ALA A 113 17.85 17.31 -16.95
CA ALA A 113 18.50 17.79 -18.19
C ALA A 113 17.60 18.83 -18.86
N LYS A 114 18.06 19.42 -19.98
CA LYS A 114 17.23 20.34 -20.77
C LYS A 114 15.99 19.61 -21.27
N ASN A 115 14.81 20.05 -20.83
CA ASN A 115 13.50 19.46 -21.17
C ASN A 115 13.32 18.00 -20.70
N VAL A 116 14.07 17.55 -19.69
CA VAL A 116 13.91 16.23 -19.08
C VAL A 116 13.72 16.41 -17.58
N SER A 117 12.59 15.95 -17.06
CA SER A 117 12.29 15.87 -15.62
C SER A 117 12.17 14.42 -15.17
N MET A 118 12.44 14.16 -13.91
CA MET A 118 12.29 12.86 -13.26
C MET A 118 11.51 13.03 -11.97
N ALA A 119 10.60 12.09 -11.69
CA ALA A 119 9.87 12.05 -10.44
C ALA A 119 10.83 11.79 -9.27
N SER A 120 10.62 12.52 -8.17
CA SER A 120 11.44 12.41 -6.96
C SER A 120 10.67 11.87 -5.76
N ASN A 121 9.39 11.49 -5.93
CA ASN A 121 8.57 10.89 -4.89
C ASN A 121 7.56 9.89 -5.46
N GLN A 122 6.97 9.11 -4.58
CA GLN A 122 5.84 8.23 -4.85
C GLN A 122 4.67 8.60 -3.92
N SER A 123 3.43 8.54 -4.42
CA SER A 123 2.27 8.73 -3.58
C SER A 123 2.07 7.53 -2.65
N GLY A 124 1.85 7.79 -1.37
CA GLY A 124 1.57 6.77 -0.38
C GLY A 124 0.29 5.99 -0.67
N GLU A 125 -0.74 6.65 -1.20
CA GLU A 125 -1.97 5.98 -1.63
C GLU A 125 -1.68 4.90 -2.69
N HIS A 126 -0.84 5.23 -3.67
CA HIS A 126 -0.50 4.29 -4.75
C HIS A 126 0.31 3.10 -4.23
N VAL A 127 1.22 3.34 -3.28
CA VAL A 127 2.15 2.34 -2.77
C VAL A 127 1.50 1.42 -1.73
N PHE A 128 0.73 1.98 -0.79
CA PHE A 128 0.25 1.24 0.38
C PHE A 128 -1.25 0.93 0.36
N GLN A 129 -2.07 1.66 -0.41
CA GLN A 129 -3.52 1.48 -0.42
C GLN A 129 -4.06 0.91 -1.73
N LYS A 130 -3.54 1.36 -2.87
CA LYS A 130 -4.00 0.89 -4.19
C LYS A 130 -3.26 -0.36 -4.67
N VAL A 131 -3.01 -1.30 -3.75
CA VAL A 131 -2.41 -2.59 -4.10
C VAL A 131 -3.51 -3.50 -4.64
N PRO A 132 -3.38 -4.04 -5.87
CA PRO A 132 -4.38 -4.96 -6.42
C PRO A 132 -4.55 -6.16 -5.49
N ASN A 133 -5.78 -6.44 -5.07
CA ASN A 133 -6.09 -7.59 -4.24
C ASN A 133 -5.84 -8.87 -5.06
N ALA A 134 -5.07 -9.82 -4.51
CA ALA A 134 -4.79 -11.09 -5.16
C ALA A 134 -6.08 -11.94 -5.36
N ILE A 135 -7.08 -11.76 -4.49
CA ILE A 135 -8.38 -12.44 -4.56
C ILE A 135 -9.35 -11.71 -5.53
N GLY A 136 -9.01 -10.48 -5.95
CA GLY A 136 -9.85 -9.61 -6.78
C GLY A 136 -10.67 -8.61 -5.95
N ASP A 137 -11.49 -7.81 -6.64
CA ASP A 137 -12.27 -6.71 -6.05
C ASP A 137 -13.61 -7.19 -5.47
N PHE A 138 -14.01 -8.44 -5.77
CA PHE A 138 -15.27 -9.02 -5.35
C PHE A 138 -15.02 -10.35 -4.63
N SER A 139 -15.78 -10.58 -3.53
CA SER A 139 -15.84 -11.87 -2.88
C SER A 139 -16.96 -12.72 -3.46
N ALA A 140 -16.68 -13.98 -3.80
CA ALA A 140 -17.70 -14.93 -4.23
C ALA A 140 -18.23 -15.72 -3.02
N THR A 141 -19.54 -15.67 -2.83
CA THR A 141 -20.25 -16.53 -1.86
C THR A 141 -20.93 -17.66 -2.61
N TYR A 142 -20.64 -18.89 -2.21
CA TYR A 142 -21.21 -20.06 -2.88
C TYR A 142 -22.42 -20.59 -2.12
N ASN A 143 -23.45 -21.01 -2.86
CA ASN A 143 -24.53 -21.73 -2.25
C ASN A 143 -24.06 -23.14 -1.85
N THR A 144 -24.60 -23.71 -0.77
CA THR A 144 -24.25 -25.03 -0.22
C THR A 144 -24.37 -26.19 -1.21
N ASN A 145 -25.11 -26.01 -2.31
CA ASN A 145 -25.28 -26.99 -3.38
C ASN A 145 -24.29 -26.87 -4.54
N ASN A 146 -23.29 -25.98 -4.44
CA ASN A 146 -22.32 -25.83 -5.49
C ASN A 146 -21.26 -26.97 -5.42
N SER A 147 -21.28 -27.86 -6.40
CA SER A 147 -20.31 -28.95 -6.52
C SER A 147 -19.34 -28.68 -7.67
N GLY A 148 -18.27 -27.94 -7.39
CA GLY A 148 -17.09 -27.99 -8.25
C GLY A 148 -16.84 -26.78 -9.17
N ILE A 149 -17.56 -25.66 -9.03
CA ILE A 149 -17.27 -24.41 -9.74
C ILE A 149 -16.87 -23.33 -8.74
N GLY A 150 -15.70 -22.74 -8.93
CA GLY A 150 -15.21 -21.63 -8.15
C GLY A 150 -14.83 -20.44 -9.03
N VAL A 151 -14.94 -19.22 -8.50
CA VAL A 151 -14.38 -18.02 -9.10
C VAL A 151 -13.01 -17.81 -8.45
N GLU A 152 -11.94 -17.92 -9.24
CA GLU A 152 -10.60 -17.71 -8.72
C GLU A 152 -10.31 -16.23 -8.46
N ARG A 153 -10.80 -15.37 -9.35
CA ARG A 153 -10.58 -13.93 -9.27
C ARG A 153 -11.64 -13.15 -10.02
N ALA A 154 -12.19 -12.10 -9.41
CA ALA A 154 -13.03 -11.12 -10.07
C ALA A 154 -12.47 -9.71 -9.84
N VAL A 155 -12.22 -8.97 -10.91
CA VAL A 155 -11.60 -7.63 -10.84
C VAL A 155 -12.43 -6.61 -11.62
N VAL A 156 -12.40 -5.37 -11.18
CA VAL A 156 -12.93 -4.23 -11.94
C VAL A 156 -12.00 -3.97 -13.13
N ALA A 157 -12.51 -4.14 -14.35
CA ALA A 157 -11.72 -3.96 -15.56
C ALA A 157 -11.36 -2.48 -15.80
N ASP A 158 -12.24 -1.57 -15.40
CA ASP A 158 -12.01 -0.13 -15.50
C ASP A 158 -12.55 0.57 -14.25
N ALA A 159 -11.63 0.90 -13.33
CA ALA A 159 -11.96 1.57 -12.08
C ALA A 159 -12.49 3.00 -12.27
N SER A 160 -12.26 3.63 -13.42
CA SER A 160 -12.74 4.99 -13.71
C SER A 160 -14.23 5.08 -13.98
N VAL A 161 -14.83 3.98 -14.41
CA VAL A 161 -16.27 3.85 -14.69
C VAL A 161 -17.03 3.07 -13.60
N TYR A 162 -16.32 2.45 -12.66
CA TYR A 162 -16.93 1.71 -11.56
C TYR A 162 -17.21 2.63 -10.37
N ASP A 163 -18.48 2.84 -10.05
CA ASP A 163 -18.92 3.54 -8.84
C ASP A 163 -19.51 2.55 -7.84
N SER A 164 -18.73 2.20 -6.81
CA SER A 164 -19.13 1.25 -5.77
C SER A 164 -20.23 1.79 -4.86
N THR A 165 -20.45 3.11 -4.82
CA THR A 165 -21.48 3.76 -4.00
C THR A 165 -22.82 3.86 -4.72
N ALA A 166 -22.81 4.06 -6.04
CA ALA A 166 -24.00 4.16 -6.88
C ALA A 166 -24.52 2.79 -7.31
N ASN A 167 -23.64 1.79 -7.48
CA ASN A 167 -23.94 0.43 -7.85
C ASN A 167 -23.19 -0.55 -6.96
N PRO A 168 -23.66 -0.88 -5.75
CA PRO A 168 -23.17 -2.04 -5.03
C PRO A 168 -23.56 -3.28 -5.86
N ALA A 169 -22.62 -3.71 -6.71
CA ALA A 169 -22.91 -4.76 -7.68
C ALA A 169 -22.88 -6.12 -6.97
N ASN A 170 -24.06 -6.63 -6.67
CA ASN A 170 -24.26 -8.04 -6.37
C ASN A 170 -24.61 -8.74 -7.69
N PHE A 171 -23.69 -9.55 -8.20
CA PHE A 171 -23.94 -10.39 -9.37
C PHE A 171 -24.28 -11.81 -8.91
N THR A 172 -25.39 -12.35 -9.40
CA THR A 172 -25.75 -13.75 -9.22
C THR A 172 -25.56 -14.47 -10.55
N PHE A 173 -24.71 -15.49 -10.55
CA PHE A 173 -24.55 -16.38 -11.69
C PHE A 173 -25.33 -17.66 -11.42
N GLU A 174 -26.29 -17.97 -12.26
CA GLU A 174 -27.08 -19.21 -12.23
C GLU A 174 -26.65 -20.09 -13.42
N PHE A 175 -26.14 -21.27 -13.11
CA PHE A 175 -25.80 -22.26 -14.13
C PHE A 175 -27.02 -23.18 -14.30
N ILE A 176 -27.67 -23.07 -15.46
CA ILE A 176 -28.77 -23.92 -15.83
C ILE A 176 -28.23 -25.15 -16.57
N SER A 177 -28.48 -26.36 -16.06
CA SER A 177 -28.12 -27.65 -16.67
C SER A 177 -29.05 -27.98 -17.81
#